data_30c2cceeb34d292b934554035674d612
#
_entry.id   30c2cceeb34d292b934554035674d612
#
_cell.length_a   1.000
_cell.length_b   1.000
_cell.length_c   1.000
_cell.angle_alpha   90.00
_cell.angle_beta   90.00
_cell.angle_gamma   90.00
#
_symmetry.space_group_name_H-M   'P 1'
#
loop_
_entity.id
_entity.type
_entity.pdbx_description
1 polymer ?
#
loop_
_entity_poly.entity_id
_entity_poly.type
_entity_poly.pdbx_seq_one_letter_code
_entity_poly.pdbx_strand_id
1 'polypeptide(L)'
;ELDQEMKIYEKMINRSDFRSAHIGPHTIKVASMFSVMSRFKPSAKCDLLTKMKIYNGESVIEKGRVKKIDIKDLREEARHEGMDGISTRFIMKSLDRALSDSDKNMITPIGAIDSLVKQVKEQIIDDQKREAYLEILQDIIREEYLRILETEIAKAFITAYEEQAQSLFDSYLDNAECYTTRSKVKDRITREERDPDEKFMKSIEEMIGVVGSARDGFRSDVTAY
;
A
#
# COMPACT_ATOMS: atom_id res chain seq x y z
N GLU A 1 8.77 -13.26 13.05
CA GLU A 1 8.42 -12.91 11.67
C GLU A 1 7.22 -11.96 11.70
N LEU A 2 7.24 -10.92 10.86
CA LEU A 2 6.20 -9.89 10.82
C LEU A 2 4.83 -10.48 10.46
N ASP A 3 4.76 -11.31 9.44
CA ASP A 3 3.50 -11.91 8.97
C ASP A 3 2.84 -12.81 10.01
N GLN A 4 3.64 -13.48 10.84
CA GLN A 4 3.09 -14.28 11.94
C GLN A 4 2.53 -13.40 13.04
N GLU A 5 3.20 -12.31 13.37
CA GLU A 5 2.74 -11.34 14.38
C GLU A 5 1.44 -10.66 13.91
N MET A 6 1.33 -10.28 12.63
CA MET A 6 0.10 -9.74 12.05
C MET A 6 -1.08 -10.69 12.22
N LYS A 7 -0.91 -11.97 11.91
CA LYS A 7 -1.96 -13.00 12.09
C LYS A 7 -2.45 -13.14 13.54
N ILE A 8 -1.55 -12.90 14.51
CA ILE A 8 -1.94 -12.92 15.93
C ILE A 8 -2.90 -11.77 16.22
N TYR A 9 -2.55 -10.54 15.80
CA TYR A 9 -3.39 -9.36 16.02
C TYR A 9 -4.71 -9.44 15.25
N GLU A 10 -4.70 -9.90 14.00
CA GLU A 10 -5.93 -10.14 13.22
C GLU A 10 -6.90 -11.09 13.95
N LYS A 11 -6.38 -12.19 14.50
CA LYS A 11 -7.22 -13.13 15.29
C LYS A 11 -7.75 -12.51 16.57
N MET A 12 -6.96 -11.67 17.24
CA MET A 12 -7.39 -11.01 18.48
C MET A 12 -8.46 -9.96 18.19
N ILE A 13 -8.29 -9.16 17.17
CA ILE A 13 -9.24 -8.15 16.72
C ILE A 13 -10.56 -8.79 16.33
N ASN A 14 -10.53 -9.87 15.54
CA ASN A 14 -11.73 -10.59 15.11
C ASN A 14 -12.51 -11.25 16.26
N ARG A 15 -11.91 -11.43 17.43
CA ARG A 15 -12.51 -12.03 18.62
C ARG A 15 -12.93 -11.02 19.68
N SER A 16 -12.59 -9.76 19.51
CA SER A 16 -12.83 -8.68 20.48
C SER A 16 -13.94 -7.74 20.03
N ASP A 17 -14.22 -6.73 20.84
CA ASP A 17 -15.20 -5.67 20.58
C ASP A 17 -14.82 -4.77 19.38
N PHE A 18 -13.60 -4.92 18.85
CA PHE A 18 -13.17 -4.27 17.62
C PHE A 18 -13.93 -4.69 16.34
N ARG A 19 -14.81 -5.69 16.42
CA ARG A 19 -15.58 -6.18 15.26
C ARG A 19 -16.42 -5.09 14.57
N SER A 20 -16.85 -4.09 15.31
CA SER A 20 -17.65 -2.97 14.80
C SER A 20 -16.80 -1.77 14.36
N ALA A 21 -15.49 -1.79 14.64
CA ALA A 21 -14.58 -0.72 14.31
C ALA A 21 -14.00 -0.89 12.91
N HIS A 22 -13.84 0.21 12.18
CA HIS A 22 -13.10 0.20 10.92
C HIS A 22 -11.61 0.29 11.22
N ILE A 23 -10.87 -0.72 10.81
CA ILE A 23 -9.41 -0.74 10.91
C ILE A 23 -8.82 -0.39 9.55
N GLY A 24 -8.21 0.77 9.46
CA GLY A 24 -7.61 1.26 8.23
C GLY A 24 -6.50 0.32 7.71
N PRO A 25 -6.28 0.29 6.39
CA PRO A 25 -5.19 -0.49 5.79
C PRO A 25 -3.86 -0.20 6.49
N HIS A 26 -3.01 -1.23 6.63
CA HIS A 26 -1.70 -1.17 7.29
C HIS A 26 -1.69 -0.87 8.80
N THR A 27 -2.82 -0.63 9.46
CA THR A 27 -2.87 -0.39 10.92
C THR A 27 -2.28 -1.55 11.71
N ILE A 28 -2.69 -2.78 11.38
CA ILE A 28 -2.14 -3.99 12.01
C ILE A 28 -0.66 -4.15 11.66
N LYS A 29 -0.27 -3.83 10.43
CA LYS A 29 1.13 -3.91 10.00
C LYS A 29 2.04 -3.02 10.82
N VAL A 30 1.71 -1.73 11.00
CA VAL A 30 2.56 -0.81 11.78
C VAL A 30 2.63 -1.21 13.25
N ALA A 31 1.54 -1.69 13.85
CA ALA A 31 1.52 -2.20 15.22
C ALA A 31 2.38 -3.47 15.36
N SER A 32 2.30 -4.38 14.40
CA SER A 32 3.12 -5.60 14.36
C SER A 32 4.60 -5.30 14.14
N MET A 33 4.93 -4.32 13.30
CA MET A 33 6.32 -3.86 13.11
C MET A 33 6.91 -3.41 14.43
N PHE A 34 6.20 -2.61 15.21
CA PHE A 34 6.66 -2.17 16.53
C PHE A 34 6.85 -3.35 17.47
N SER A 35 5.89 -4.26 17.55
CA SER A 35 5.99 -5.46 18.38
C SER A 35 7.23 -6.29 18.05
N VAL A 36 7.48 -6.53 16.76
CA VAL A 36 8.63 -7.32 16.30
C VAL A 36 9.95 -6.59 16.55
N MET A 37 10.05 -5.31 16.15
CA MET A 37 11.29 -4.54 16.30
C MET A 37 11.66 -4.29 17.77
N SER A 38 10.68 -4.15 18.66
CA SER A 38 10.93 -3.98 20.09
C SER A 38 11.67 -5.17 20.73
N ARG A 39 11.61 -6.33 20.08
CA ARG A 39 12.29 -7.58 20.52
C ARG A 39 13.65 -7.78 19.88
N PHE A 40 14.03 -6.93 18.93
CA PHE A 40 15.29 -7.05 18.24
C PHE A 40 16.43 -6.39 19.02
N LYS A 41 17.61 -6.96 18.87
CA LYS A 41 18.85 -6.34 19.29
C LYS A 41 19.52 -5.65 18.10
N PRO A 42 20.20 -4.53 18.32
CA PRO A 42 20.98 -3.89 17.26
C PRO A 42 21.95 -4.88 16.62
N SER A 43 22.18 -4.75 15.33
CA SER A 43 23.14 -5.54 14.55
C SER A 43 24.16 -4.63 13.89
N ALA A 44 25.39 -5.07 13.81
CA ALA A 44 26.43 -4.37 13.06
C ALA A 44 26.27 -4.52 11.54
N LYS A 45 25.47 -5.50 11.07
CA LYS A 45 25.32 -5.85 9.66
C LYS A 45 24.18 -5.08 8.96
N CYS A 46 23.17 -4.68 9.71
CA CYS A 46 22.00 -3.97 9.15
C CYS A 46 21.20 -3.23 10.23
N ASP A 47 20.39 -2.26 9.81
CA ASP A 47 19.40 -1.57 10.64
C ASP A 47 18.24 -2.50 11.03
N LEU A 48 17.40 -2.05 11.99
CA LEU A 48 16.29 -2.83 12.51
C LEU A 48 15.21 -3.13 11.46
N LEU A 49 14.93 -2.20 10.54
CA LEU A 49 13.96 -2.39 9.48
C LEU A 49 14.42 -3.44 8.48
N THR A 50 15.67 -3.34 8.05
CA THR A 50 16.31 -4.34 7.18
C THR A 50 16.32 -5.71 7.84
N LYS A 51 16.66 -5.79 9.13
CA LYS A 51 16.66 -7.03 9.91
C LYS A 51 15.27 -7.66 9.95
N MET A 52 14.23 -6.87 10.19
CA MET A 52 12.84 -7.33 10.18
C MET A 52 12.44 -7.90 8.82
N LYS A 53 12.78 -7.20 7.73
CA LYS A 53 12.49 -7.64 6.35
C LYS A 53 13.18 -8.96 6.03
N ILE A 54 14.46 -9.12 6.41
CA ILE A 54 15.21 -10.37 6.22
C ILE A 54 14.56 -11.52 7.00
N TYR A 55 14.17 -11.31 8.25
CA TYR A 55 13.49 -12.34 9.05
C TYR A 55 12.09 -12.67 8.52
N ASN A 56 11.47 -11.75 7.80
CA ASN A 56 10.18 -11.97 7.11
C ASN A 56 10.35 -12.64 5.73
N GLY A 57 11.58 -12.94 5.31
CA GLY A 57 11.87 -13.57 4.02
C GLY A 57 11.87 -12.61 2.83
N GLU A 58 11.86 -11.29 3.08
CA GLU A 58 11.87 -10.28 2.04
C GLU A 58 13.29 -10.05 1.50
N SER A 59 13.40 -9.85 0.19
CA SER A 59 14.66 -9.43 -0.44
C SER A 59 14.88 -7.94 -0.24
N VAL A 60 15.95 -7.56 0.43
CA VAL A 60 16.29 -6.15 0.64
C VAL A 60 17.23 -5.67 -0.47
N ILE A 61 16.81 -4.62 -1.17
CA ILE A 61 17.60 -4.00 -2.23
C ILE A 61 18.20 -2.70 -1.67
N GLU A 62 19.52 -2.62 -1.66
CA GLU A 62 20.28 -1.42 -1.30
C GLU A 62 21.14 -0.99 -2.47
N LYS A 63 20.98 0.27 -2.91
CA LYS A 63 21.70 0.84 -4.07
C LYS A 63 21.61 -0.01 -5.36
N GLY A 64 20.42 -0.59 -5.62
CA GLY A 64 20.18 -1.40 -6.82
C GLY A 64 20.75 -2.83 -6.76
N ARG A 65 21.26 -3.27 -5.62
CA ARG A 65 21.77 -4.64 -5.41
C ARG A 65 21.04 -5.31 -4.26
N VAL A 66 20.78 -6.62 -4.41
CA VAL A 66 20.21 -7.42 -3.34
C VAL A 66 21.26 -7.58 -2.24
N LYS A 67 20.93 -7.13 -1.02
CA LYS A 67 21.79 -7.27 0.15
C LYS A 67 21.76 -8.73 0.61
N LYS A 68 22.86 -9.42 0.45
CA LYS A 68 23.01 -10.82 0.90
C LYS A 68 23.47 -10.83 2.35
N ILE A 69 22.55 -10.96 3.27
CA ILE A 69 22.83 -11.18 4.70
C ILE A 69 22.22 -12.53 5.06
N ASP A 70 23.02 -13.44 5.62
CA ASP A 70 22.52 -14.73 6.06
C ASP A 70 21.76 -14.58 7.40
N ILE A 71 20.56 -15.15 7.45
CA ILE A 71 19.73 -15.20 8.66
C ILE A 71 20.48 -15.90 9.81
N LYS A 72 21.31 -16.90 9.49
CA LYS A 72 22.10 -17.62 10.50
C LYS A 72 23.07 -16.67 11.21
N ASP A 73 23.74 -15.82 10.44
CA ASP A 73 24.67 -14.84 10.98
C ASP A 73 24.00 -13.86 11.95
N LEU A 74 22.78 -13.40 11.59
CA LEU A 74 22.01 -12.51 12.46
C LEU A 74 21.54 -13.20 13.74
N ARG A 75 21.20 -14.48 13.68
CA ARG A 75 20.85 -15.29 14.86
C ARG A 75 22.04 -15.59 15.76
N GLU A 76 23.21 -15.82 15.20
CA GLU A 76 24.44 -16.02 15.97
C GLU A 76 24.87 -14.75 16.71
N GLU A 77 24.73 -13.59 16.08
CA GLU A 77 25.01 -12.28 16.68
C GLU A 77 24.09 -11.99 17.88
N ALA A 78 22.83 -12.45 17.82
CA ALA A 78 21.80 -12.14 18.82
C ALA A 78 21.06 -13.39 19.34
N ARG A 79 21.79 -14.33 19.96
CA ARG A 79 21.28 -15.65 20.42
C ARG A 79 20.06 -15.59 21.35
N HIS A 80 19.86 -14.51 22.10
CA HIS A 80 18.74 -14.33 23.04
C HIS A 80 17.73 -13.29 22.54
N GLU A 81 17.71 -13.02 21.24
CA GLU A 81 16.74 -12.10 20.63
C GLU A 81 15.32 -12.69 20.67
N GLY A 82 14.34 -11.81 20.84
CA GLY A 82 12.93 -12.22 20.86
C GLY A 82 12.37 -12.55 22.24
N MET A 83 13.21 -12.61 23.29
CA MET A 83 12.76 -12.94 24.66
C MET A 83 12.24 -11.72 25.41
N ASP A 84 12.74 -10.53 25.11
CA ASP A 84 12.34 -9.25 25.68
C ASP A 84 11.59 -8.42 24.63
N GLY A 85 10.86 -7.41 25.07
CA GLY A 85 10.16 -6.46 24.19
C GLY A 85 8.72 -6.22 24.61
N ILE A 86 7.98 -5.58 23.72
CA ILE A 86 6.58 -5.21 23.98
C ILE A 86 5.66 -6.44 23.88
N SER A 87 4.78 -6.57 24.87
CA SER A 87 3.79 -7.66 24.90
C SER A 87 2.62 -7.41 23.96
N THR A 88 1.99 -8.49 23.52
CA THR A 88 0.74 -8.43 22.71
C THR A 88 -0.36 -7.63 23.40
N ARG A 89 -0.46 -7.75 24.73
CA ARG A 89 -1.42 -6.98 25.54
C ARG A 89 -1.16 -5.48 25.45
N PHE A 90 0.09 -5.06 25.43
CA PHE A 90 0.45 -3.66 25.29
C PHE A 90 -0.05 -3.10 23.95
N ILE A 91 0.18 -3.81 22.86
CA ILE A 91 -0.28 -3.42 21.53
C ILE A 91 -1.81 -3.33 21.49
N MET A 92 -2.52 -4.36 21.97
CA MET A 92 -4.00 -4.37 21.96
C MET A 92 -4.59 -3.22 22.77
N LYS A 93 -4.01 -2.93 23.94
CA LYS A 93 -4.45 -1.78 24.77
C LYS A 93 -4.21 -0.45 24.07
N SER A 94 -3.13 -0.34 23.30
CA SER A 94 -2.86 0.87 22.52
C SER A 94 -3.84 1.04 21.36
N LEU A 95 -4.21 -0.05 20.68
CA LEU A 95 -5.23 -0.01 19.63
C LEU A 95 -6.61 0.33 20.18
N ASP A 96 -6.98 -0.23 21.35
CA ASP A 96 -8.21 0.10 22.06
C ASP A 96 -8.28 1.59 22.41
N ARG A 97 -7.18 2.14 22.91
CA ARG A 97 -7.07 3.58 23.18
C ARG A 97 -7.21 4.41 21.89
N ALA A 98 -6.53 3.99 20.79
CA ALA A 98 -6.64 4.68 19.50
C ALA A 98 -8.09 4.71 18.98
N LEU A 99 -8.84 3.63 19.21
CA LEU A 99 -10.26 3.57 18.88
C LEU A 99 -11.09 4.49 19.76
N SER A 100 -10.83 4.49 21.07
CA SER A 100 -11.55 5.34 22.04
C SER A 100 -11.28 6.84 21.83
N ASP A 101 -10.09 7.19 21.37
CA ASP A 101 -9.71 8.57 21.04
C ASP A 101 -10.26 9.01 19.65
N SER A 102 -10.88 8.09 18.89
CA SER A 102 -11.40 8.36 17.54
C SER A 102 -12.90 8.63 17.54
N ASP A 103 -13.31 9.80 17.07
CA ASP A 103 -14.73 10.19 16.91
C ASP A 103 -15.47 9.36 15.85
N LYS A 104 -14.77 8.65 14.99
CA LYS A 104 -15.32 7.96 13.80
C LYS A 104 -15.39 6.45 13.93
N ASN A 105 -15.19 5.88 15.10
CA ASN A 105 -15.09 4.42 15.31
C ASN A 105 -14.12 3.75 14.32
N MET A 106 -12.98 4.41 14.08
CA MET A 106 -11.98 4.00 13.11
C MET A 106 -10.56 4.14 13.68
N ILE A 107 -9.71 3.15 13.41
CA ILE A 107 -8.27 3.22 13.74
C ILE A 107 -7.48 3.37 12.44
N THR A 108 -6.71 4.45 12.35
CA THR A 108 -5.77 4.68 11.24
C THR A 108 -4.35 4.24 11.64
N PRO A 109 -3.45 3.95 10.68
CA PRO A 109 -2.05 3.66 10.99
C PRO A 109 -1.36 4.76 11.80
N ILE A 110 -1.59 6.01 11.46
CA ILE A 110 -1.02 7.17 12.19
C ILE A 110 -1.62 7.22 13.61
N GLY A 111 -2.94 7.08 13.75
CA GLY A 111 -3.58 7.03 15.07
C GLY A 111 -3.07 5.90 15.95
N ALA A 112 -2.78 4.73 15.36
CA ALA A 112 -2.15 3.62 16.06
C ALA A 112 -0.72 3.95 16.52
N ILE A 113 0.10 4.55 15.65
CA ILE A 113 1.46 5.00 15.99
C ILE A 113 1.41 6.03 17.12
N ASP A 114 0.57 7.05 17.03
CA ASP A 114 0.46 8.11 18.03
C ASP A 114 -0.01 7.56 19.38
N SER A 115 -0.95 6.61 19.39
CA SER A 115 -1.39 5.93 20.61
C SER A 115 -0.29 5.07 21.22
N LEU A 116 0.49 4.35 20.40
CA LEU A 116 1.67 3.60 20.85
C LEU A 116 2.73 4.52 21.45
N VAL A 117 3.00 5.67 20.83
CA VAL A 117 3.92 6.68 21.37
C VAL A 117 3.47 7.19 22.75
N LYS A 118 2.18 7.54 22.89
CA LYS A 118 1.61 7.96 24.19
C LYS A 118 1.80 6.87 25.23
N GLN A 119 1.47 5.63 24.91
CA GLN A 119 1.54 4.51 25.84
C GLN A 119 2.98 4.17 26.23
N VAL A 120 3.93 4.24 25.30
CA VAL A 120 5.37 4.07 25.58
C VAL A 120 5.85 5.11 26.58
N LYS A 121 5.51 6.39 26.38
CA LYS A 121 5.85 7.49 27.29
C LYS A 121 5.28 7.30 28.70
N GLU A 122 4.07 6.73 28.79
CA GLU A 122 3.37 6.55 30.09
C GLU A 122 3.81 5.30 30.85
N GLN A 123 4.13 4.21 30.18
CA GLN A 123 4.32 2.90 30.82
C GLN A 123 5.76 2.39 30.83
N ILE A 124 6.64 2.90 29.98
CA ILE A 124 8.04 2.47 29.95
C ILE A 124 8.87 3.39 30.87
N ILE A 125 9.27 2.85 32.02
CA ILE A 125 9.98 3.58 33.08
C ILE A 125 11.47 3.75 32.71
N ASP A 126 12.07 2.72 32.08
CA ASP A 126 13.46 2.74 31.65
C ASP A 126 13.66 3.76 30.53
N ASP A 127 14.44 4.80 30.80
CA ASP A 127 14.67 5.90 29.86
C ASP A 127 15.32 5.45 28.56
N GLN A 128 16.30 4.53 28.63
CA GLN A 128 17.00 4.04 27.43
C GLN A 128 16.07 3.21 26.55
N LYS A 129 15.28 2.32 27.15
CA LYS A 129 14.27 1.53 26.41
C LYS A 129 13.20 2.43 25.84
N ARG A 130 12.76 3.43 26.61
CA ARG A 130 11.75 4.39 26.16
C ARG A 130 12.20 5.17 24.93
N GLU A 131 13.41 5.71 24.95
CA GLU A 131 13.99 6.42 23.81
C GLU A 131 14.13 5.52 22.59
N ALA A 132 14.65 4.31 22.74
CA ALA A 132 14.76 3.35 21.64
C ALA A 132 13.39 2.98 21.03
N TYR A 133 12.37 2.80 21.86
CA TYR A 133 11.01 2.51 21.35
C TYR A 133 10.37 3.71 20.66
N LEU A 134 10.65 4.93 21.12
CA LEU A 134 10.18 6.14 20.48
C LEU A 134 10.85 6.34 19.12
N GLU A 135 12.14 6.11 19.01
CA GLU A 135 12.88 6.10 17.74
C GLU A 135 12.28 5.10 16.74
N ILE A 136 12.03 3.87 17.19
CA ILE A 136 11.38 2.84 16.34
C ILE A 136 10.03 3.34 15.81
N LEU A 137 9.20 3.95 16.65
CA LEU A 137 7.84 4.37 16.27
C LEU A 137 7.84 5.63 15.40
N GLN A 138 8.60 6.66 15.82
CA GLN A 138 8.52 8.00 15.22
C GLN A 138 9.38 8.13 13.97
N ASP A 139 10.54 7.47 13.95
CA ASP A 139 11.47 7.58 12.83
C ASP A 139 11.33 6.38 11.88
N ILE A 140 11.52 5.15 12.37
CA ILE A 140 11.59 3.98 11.49
C ILE A 140 10.22 3.59 10.93
N ILE A 141 9.23 3.36 11.80
CA ILE A 141 7.92 2.84 11.39
C ILE A 141 7.11 3.91 10.64
N ARG A 142 7.16 5.14 11.11
CA ARG A 142 6.46 6.25 10.46
C ARG A 142 6.99 6.50 9.06
N GLU A 143 8.30 6.53 8.86
CA GLU A 143 8.90 6.66 7.53
C GLU A 143 8.59 5.48 6.62
N GLU A 144 8.66 4.24 7.13
CA GLU A 144 8.34 3.08 6.34
C GLU A 144 6.85 3.06 5.93
N TYR A 145 5.95 3.47 6.83
CA TYR A 145 4.54 3.63 6.48
C TYR A 145 4.33 4.68 5.37
N LEU A 146 5.01 5.82 5.45
CA LEU A 146 4.93 6.84 4.40
C LEU A 146 5.43 6.31 3.05
N ARG A 147 6.52 5.52 3.03
CA ARG A 147 7.00 4.86 1.79
C ARG A 147 6.00 3.86 1.21
N ILE A 148 5.33 3.10 2.07
CA ILE A 148 4.25 2.19 1.64
C ILE A 148 3.13 3.00 1.00
N LEU A 149 2.71 4.08 1.65
CA LEU A 149 1.63 4.96 1.17
C LEU A 149 1.98 5.61 -0.18
N GLU A 150 3.20 6.14 -0.33
CA GLU A 150 3.69 6.70 -1.59
C GLU A 150 3.65 5.66 -2.73
N THR A 151 4.05 4.43 -2.43
CA THR A 151 4.02 3.33 -3.41
C THR A 151 2.59 2.98 -3.83
N GLU A 152 1.66 2.95 -2.89
CA GLU A 152 0.25 2.64 -3.18
C GLU A 152 -0.44 3.78 -3.94
N ILE A 153 -0.16 5.02 -3.58
CA ILE A 153 -0.66 6.18 -4.31
C ILE A 153 -0.14 6.15 -5.75
N ALA A 154 1.15 5.91 -5.96
CA ALA A 154 1.73 5.80 -7.29
C ALA A 154 1.06 4.69 -8.13
N LYS A 155 0.84 3.51 -7.54
CA LYS A 155 0.12 2.41 -8.19
C LYS A 155 -1.31 2.78 -8.54
N ALA A 156 -2.04 3.43 -7.63
CA ALA A 156 -3.40 3.88 -7.87
C ALA A 156 -3.48 4.88 -9.03
N PHE A 157 -2.53 5.80 -9.13
CA PHE A 157 -2.45 6.73 -10.26
C PHE A 157 -2.19 6.02 -11.58
N ILE A 158 -1.26 5.05 -11.61
CA ILE A 158 -0.96 4.27 -12.82
C ILE A 158 -2.20 3.49 -13.26
N THR A 159 -2.86 2.78 -12.33
CA THR A 159 -4.07 2.00 -12.63
C THR A 159 -5.20 2.89 -13.15
N ALA A 160 -5.44 4.04 -12.52
CA ALA A 160 -6.46 4.99 -12.98
C ALA A 160 -6.16 5.54 -14.38
N TYR A 161 -4.88 5.78 -14.69
CA TYR A 161 -4.46 6.21 -16.02
C TYR A 161 -4.68 5.11 -17.08
N GLU A 162 -4.34 3.86 -16.76
CA GLU A 162 -4.57 2.72 -17.65
C GLU A 162 -6.07 2.51 -17.93
N GLU A 163 -6.93 2.57 -16.91
CA GLU A 163 -8.38 2.48 -17.05
C GLU A 163 -8.94 3.60 -17.92
N GLN A 164 -8.47 4.83 -17.73
CA GLN A 164 -8.89 5.97 -18.55
C GLN A 164 -8.44 5.82 -20.00
N ALA A 165 -7.20 5.38 -20.23
CA ALA A 165 -6.68 5.14 -21.57
C ALA A 165 -7.45 4.03 -22.28
N GLN A 166 -7.76 2.93 -21.57
CA GLN A 166 -8.58 1.85 -22.12
C GLN A 166 -10.00 2.31 -22.47
N SER A 167 -10.65 3.07 -21.59
CA SER A 167 -11.98 3.62 -21.85
C SER A 167 -12.01 4.56 -23.04
N LEU A 168 -10.95 5.37 -23.20
CA LEU A 168 -10.80 6.27 -24.35
C LEU A 168 -10.63 5.47 -25.65
N PHE A 169 -9.81 4.43 -25.61
CA PHE A 169 -9.57 3.53 -26.73
C PHE A 169 -10.83 2.77 -27.13
N ASP A 170 -11.55 2.19 -26.18
CA ASP A 170 -12.82 1.50 -26.43
C ASP A 170 -13.85 2.44 -27.06
N SER A 171 -13.94 3.69 -26.58
CA SER A 171 -14.82 4.70 -27.14
C SER A 171 -14.41 5.07 -28.56
N TYR A 172 -13.10 5.12 -28.85
CA TYR A 172 -12.61 5.35 -30.21
C TYR A 172 -13.00 4.21 -31.14
N LEU A 173 -12.81 2.95 -30.73
CA LEU A 173 -13.18 1.77 -31.50
C LEU A 173 -14.67 1.74 -31.84
N ASP A 174 -15.53 1.96 -30.84
CA ASP A 174 -16.99 2.00 -31.02
C ASP A 174 -17.37 3.06 -32.08
N ASN A 175 -16.74 4.24 -32.07
CA ASN A 175 -17.01 5.29 -33.06
C ASN A 175 -16.41 4.96 -34.46
N ALA A 176 -15.21 4.39 -34.53
CA ALA A 176 -14.55 4.02 -35.79
C ALA A 176 -15.28 2.88 -36.49
N GLU A 177 -15.75 1.85 -35.74
CA GLU A 177 -16.56 0.76 -36.28
C GLU A 177 -17.88 1.29 -36.83
N CYS A 178 -18.58 2.13 -36.08
CA CYS A 178 -19.83 2.71 -36.55
C CYS A 178 -19.67 3.66 -37.75
N TYR A 179 -18.55 4.37 -37.83
CA TYR A 179 -18.20 5.20 -38.97
C TYR A 179 -17.94 4.36 -40.24
N THR A 180 -17.16 3.29 -40.13
CA THR A 180 -16.84 2.41 -41.28
C THR A 180 -18.02 1.60 -41.77
N THR A 181 -18.89 1.15 -40.87
CA THR A 181 -20.12 0.39 -41.19
C THR A 181 -21.32 1.27 -41.49
N ARG A 182 -21.18 2.59 -41.39
CA ARG A 182 -22.29 3.58 -41.54
C ARG A 182 -23.48 3.30 -40.60
N SER A 183 -23.19 2.85 -39.39
CA SER A 183 -24.13 2.59 -38.31
C SER A 183 -24.09 3.68 -37.25
N LYS A 184 -25.00 3.61 -36.27
CA LYS A 184 -25.03 4.52 -35.13
C LYS A 184 -24.36 3.91 -33.91
N VAL A 185 -23.63 4.73 -33.15
CA VAL A 185 -23.03 4.36 -31.87
C VAL A 185 -24.14 4.26 -30.83
N LYS A 186 -24.21 3.13 -30.11
CA LYS A 186 -25.10 2.95 -28.96
C LYS A 186 -24.37 3.28 -27.68
N ASP A 187 -24.89 4.28 -26.95
CA ASP A 187 -24.37 4.57 -25.62
C ASP A 187 -24.62 3.38 -24.69
N ARG A 188 -23.56 2.92 -24.00
CA ARG A 188 -23.62 1.73 -23.14
C ARG A 188 -24.50 1.93 -21.90
N ILE A 189 -24.67 3.17 -21.44
CA ILE A 189 -25.42 3.52 -20.22
C ILE A 189 -26.84 3.95 -20.56
N THR A 190 -26.99 4.96 -21.45
CA THR A 190 -28.30 5.55 -21.80
C THR A 190 -29.06 4.76 -22.87
N ARG A 191 -28.36 3.90 -23.62
CA ARG A 191 -28.84 3.15 -24.79
C ARG A 191 -29.33 4.06 -25.94
N GLU A 192 -29.02 5.33 -25.89
CA GLU A 192 -29.31 6.26 -26.96
C GLU A 192 -28.44 6.01 -28.19
N GLU A 193 -29.02 6.14 -29.37
CA GLU A 193 -28.29 6.02 -30.62
C GLU A 193 -27.86 7.39 -31.13
N ARG A 194 -26.55 7.57 -31.36
CA ARG A 194 -25.97 8.80 -31.87
C ARG A 194 -25.10 8.55 -33.09
N ASP A 195 -24.91 9.56 -33.90
CA ASP A 195 -23.95 9.48 -35.01
C ASP A 195 -22.50 9.42 -34.45
N PRO A 196 -21.56 8.76 -35.17
CA PRO A 196 -20.16 8.72 -34.77
C PRO A 196 -19.55 10.12 -34.58
N ASP A 197 -18.84 10.32 -33.46
CA ASP A 197 -18.22 11.62 -33.16
C ASP A 197 -16.89 11.77 -33.92
N GLU A 198 -16.99 12.34 -35.13
CA GLU A 198 -15.81 12.60 -35.95
C GLU A 198 -14.83 13.57 -35.32
N LYS A 199 -15.26 14.52 -34.48
CA LYS A 199 -14.36 15.48 -33.84
C LYS A 199 -13.51 14.77 -32.80
N PHE A 200 -14.13 13.89 -32.03
CA PHE A 200 -13.45 13.04 -31.06
C PHE A 200 -12.42 12.13 -31.76
N MET A 201 -12.83 11.41 -32.82
CA MET A 201 -11.90 10.56 -33.57
C MET A 201 -10.72 11.35 -34.14
N LYS A 202 -10.97 12.50 -34.76
CA LYS A 202 -9.94 13.37 -35.33
C LYS A 202 -8.94 13.85 -34.27
N SER A 203 -9.41 14.18 -33.06
CA SER A 203 -8.54 14.63 -31.98
C SER A 203 -7.55 13.54 -31.52
N ILE A 204 -8.01 12.30 -31.44
CA ILE A 204 -7.15 11.15 -31.08
C ILE A 204 -6.17 10.84 -32.22
N GLU A 205 -6.65 10.80 -33.45
CA GLU A 205 -5.83 10.54 -34.65
C GLU A 205 -4.69 11.57 -34.80
N GLU A 206 -4.96 12.84 -34.53
CA GLU A 206 -3.94 13.90 -34.51
C GLU A 206 -2.87 13.69 -33.44
N MET A 207 -3.25 13.25 -32.23
CA MET A 207 -2.31 12.95 -31.16
C MET A 207 -1.32 11.84 -31.52
N ILE A 208 -1.75 10.86 -32.33
CA ILE A 208 -0.90 9.75 -32.80
C ILE A 208 -0.28 10.00 -34.17
N GLY A 209 -0.46 11.20 -34.74
CA GLY A 209 0.15 11.62 -35.99
C GLY A 209 -0.56 11.14 -37.26
N VAL A 210 -1.80 10.65 -37.15
CA VAL A 210 -2.63 10.24 -38.31
C VAL A 210 -3.42 11.43 -38.80
N VAL A 211 -3.08 11.94 -39.98
CA VAL A 211 -3.69 13.16 -40.55
C VAL A 211 -4.16 12.97 -42.00
N GLY A 212 -5.10 13.77 -42.41
CA GLY A 212 -5.55 13.86 -43.82
C GLY A 212 -6.21 12.57 -44.33
N SER A 213 -5.79 12.15 -45.54
CA SER A 213 -6.32 10.95 -46.22
C SER A 213 -5.96 9.62 -45.58
N ALA A 214 -5.01 9.60 -44.66
CA ALA A 214 -4.61 8.38 -43.93
C ALA A 214 -5.65 7.94 -42.89
N ARG A 215 -6.57 8.83 -42.48
CA ARG A 215 -7.56 8.57 -41.41
C ARG A 215 -8.50 7.43 -41.76
N ASP A 216 -9.06 7.41 -42.96
CA ASP A 216 -10.04 6.38 -43.35
C ASP A 216 -9.40 4.99 -43.42
N GLY A 217 -8.18 4.90 -43.91
CA GLY A 217 -7.38 3.67 -43.89
C GLY A 217 -7.10 3.20 -42.45
N PHE A 218 -6.66 4.11 -41.61
CA PHE A 218 -6.38 3.81 -40.19
C PHE A 218 -7.63 3.32 -39.45
N ARG A 219 -8.80 3.97 -39.63
CA ARG A 219 -10.07 3.54 -39.03
C ARG A 219 -10.46 2.14 -39.47
N SER A 220 -10.32 1.83 -40.76
CA SER A 220 -10.58 0.50 -41.29
C SER A 220 -9.63 -0.55 -40.74
N ASP A 221 -8.34 -0.23 -40.63
CA ASP A 221 -7.33 -1.16 -40.13
C ASP A 221 -7.55 -1.50 -38.63
N VAL A 222 -7.86 -0.49 -37.82
CA VAL A 222 -8.09 -0.66 -36.37
C VAL A 222 -9.36 -1.44 -36.07
N THR A 223 -10.39 -1.35 -36.94
CA THR A 223 -11.65 -2.08 -36.77
C THR A 223 -11.63 -3.49 -37.38
N ALA A 224 -10.60 -3.83 -38.15
CA ALA A 224 -10.43 -5.16 -38.76
C ALA A 224 -9.75 -6.19 -37.82
N TYR A 225 -9.24 -5.74 -36.68
CA TYR A 225 -8.61 -6.56 -35.65
C TYR A 225 -9.61 -6.88 -34.54
#